data_a2e69f98330809d132447f5050c2af7d
#
_entry.id   a2e69f98330809d132447f5050c2af7d
#
_cell.length_a   1.000
_cell.length_b   1.000
_cell.length_c   1.000
_cell.angle_alpha   90.00
_cell.angle_beta   90.00
_cell.angle_gamma   90.00
#
_symmetry.space_group_name_H-M   'P 1'
#
loop_
_entity.id
_entity.type
_entity.pdbx_description
1 polymer ?
#
loop_
_entity_poly.entity_id
_entity_poly.type
_entity_poly.pdbx_seq_one_letter_code
_entity_poly.pdbx_strand_id
1 'polypeptide(L)' 'MIETINQIVQTNQQMLHEIGREPTPEELAEKLGMPLEKVRKVLKIAKEPILLETEKPG' A
#
# COMPACT_ATOMS: atom_id res chain seq x y z
N MET A 1 12.71 -7.09 -1.86
CA MET A 1 11.43 -7.31 -1.61
C MET A 1 10.92 -6.54 -0.49
N ILE A 2 11.46 -6.67 0.68
CA ILE A 2 10.98 -5.93 1.81
C ILE A 2 11.13 -4.45 1.60
N GLU A 3 12.16 -4.05 0.91
CA GLU A 3 12.39 -2.64 0.69
C GLU A 3 11.25 -2.01 -0.09
N THR A 4 10.76 -2.72 -1.09
CA THR A 4 9.67 -2.19 -1.88
C THR A 4 8.43 -1.98 -1.04
N ILE A 5 8.13 -2.94 -0.20
CA ILE A 5 6.96 -2.81 0.67
C ILE A 5 7.14 -1.64 1.61
N ASN A 6 8.33 -1.51 2.18
CA ASN A 6 8.58 -0.40 3.08
C ASN A 6 8.43 0.93 2.39
N GLN A 7 8.95 1.03 1.17
CA GLN A 7 8.84 2.27 0.43
C GLN A 7 7.39 2.64 0.21
N ILE A 8 6.60 1.67 -0.18
CA ILE A 8 5.20 1.94 -0.45
C ILE A 8 4.49 2.35 0.81
N VAL A 9 4.76 1.66 1.91
CA VAL A 9 4.10 2.00 3.17
C VAL A 9 4.49 3.38 3.63
N GLN A 10 5.75 3.71 3.54
CA GLN A 10 6.20 5.02 3.96
C GLN A 10 5.60 6.11 3.09
N THR A 11 5.62 5.90 1.80
CA THR A 11 5.05 6.88 0.90
C THR A 11 3.55 7.02 1.15
N ASN A 12 2.91 5.90 1.41
CA ASN A 12 1.49 5.94 1.71
C ASN A 12 1.21 6.81 2.93
N GLN A 13 1.98 6.64 3.97
CA GLN A 13 1.79 7.44 5.16
C GLN A 13 2.10 8.90 4.93
N GLN A 14 3.14 9.16 4.18
CA GLN A 14 3.47 10.54 3.89
C GLN A 14 2.35 11.21 3.13
N MET A 15 1.85 10.55 2.11
CA MET A 15 0.78 11.14 1.33
C MET A 15 -0.49 11.28 2.14
N LEU A 16 -0.71 10.34 3.05
CA LEU A 16 -1.87 10.44 3.91
C LEU A 16 -1.83 11.74 4.71
N HIS A 17 -0.65 12.09 5.19
CA HIS A 17 -0.51 13.33 5.94
C HIS A 17 -0.65 14.56 5.04
N GLU A 18 -0.11 14.46 3.86
CA GLU A 18 -0.12 15.60 2.97
C GLU A 18 -1.49 15.92 2.41
N ILE A 19 -2.17 14.91 1.95
CA ILE A 19 -3.46 15.16 1.34
C ILE A 19 -4.62 14.92 2.29
N GLY A 20 -4.36 14.41 3.46
CA GLY A 20 -5.42 14.22 4.44
C GLY A 20 -6.31 13.03 4.16
N ARG A 21 -5.91 12.14 3.29
CA ARG A 21 -6.68 10.94 3.01
C ARG A 21 -5.75 9.90 2.40
N GLU A 22 -6.21 8.69 2.38
CA GLU A 22 -5.40 7.63 1.82
C GLU A 22 -5.19 7.86 0.33
N PRO A 23 -3.96 7.76 -0.13
CA PRO A 23 -3.69 7.91 -1.55
C PRO A 23 -4.15 6.69 -2.31
N THR A 24 -4.52 6.89 -3.56
CA THR A 24 -4.92 5.77 -4.39
C THR A 24 -3.67 5.04 -4.88
N PRO A 25 -3.82 3.79 -5.28
CA PRO A 25 -2.67 3.08 -5.83
C PRO A 25 -2.07 3.78 -7.02
N GLU A 26 -2.91 4.46 -7.79
CA GLU A 26 -2.40 5.18 -8.93
C GLU A 26 -1.49 6.30 -8.50
N GLU A 27 -1.87 7.01 -7.47
CA GLU A 27 -1.05 8.08 -6.95
C GLU A 27 0.27 7.54 -6.43
N LEU A 28 0.20 6.41 -5.73
CA LEU A 28 1.41 5.82 -5.23
C LEU A 28 2.32 5.37 -6.37
N ALA A 29 1.74 4.77 -7.38
CA ALA A 29 2.52 4.30 -8.51
C ALA A 29 3.26 5.46 -9.16
N GLU A 30 2.59 6.55 -9.32
CA GLU A 30 3.20 7.70 -9.92
C GLU A 30 4.31 8.26 -9.04
N LYS A 31 4.02 8.37 -7.76
CA LYS A 31 4.99 8.92 -6.85
C LYS A 31 6.23 8.06 -6.77
N LEU A 32 6.07 6.76 -6.80
CA LEU A 32 7.19 5.85 -6.67
C LEU A 32 7.83 5.50 -7.99
N GLY A 33 7.18 5.82 -9.07
CA GLY A 33 7.72 5.47 -10.38
C GLY A 33 7.57 4.00 -10.68
N MET A 34 6.54 3.37 -10.17
CA MET A 34 6.30 1.96 -10.39
C MET A 34 5.04 1.74 -11.17
N PRO A 35 4.91 0.59 -11.80
CA PRO A 35 3.67 0.28 -12.48
C PRO A 35 2.54 0.07 -11.47
N LEU A 36 1.36 0.46 -11.88
CA LEU A 36 0.21 0.35 -11.01
C LEU A 36 0.00 -1.07 -10.54
N GLU A 37 0.20 -2.01 -11.40
CA GLU A 37 0.02 -3.40 -11.02
C GLU A 37 0.89 -3.78 -9.86
N LYS A 38 2.13 -3.33 -9.88
CA LYS A 38 3.03 -3.67 -8.82
C LYS A 38 2.57 -3.06 -7.50
N VAL A 39 2.15 -1.80 -7.54
CA VAL A 39 1.69 -1.15 -6.33
C VAL A 39 0.47 -1.86 -5.78
N ARG A 40 -0.44 -2.23 -6.64
CA ARG A 40 -1.63 -2.92 -6.18
C ARG A 40 -1.30 -4.25 -5.54
N LYS A 41 -0.35 -4.97 -6.14
CA LYS A 41 0.06 -6.23 -5.58
C LYS A 41 0.63 -6.06 -4.18
N VAL A 42 1.51 -5.10 -4.02
CA VAL A 42 2.15 -4.87 -2.73
C VAL A 42 1.13 -4.43 -1.71
N LEU A 43 0.23 -3.55 -2.10
CA LEU A 43 -0.79 -3.10 -1.17
C LEU A 43 -1.66 -4.26 -0.71
N LYS A 44 -1.94 -5.16 -1.62
CA LYS A 44 -2.76 -6.29 -1.24
C LYS A 44 -2.04 -7.14 -0.20
N ILE A 45 -0.77 -7.39 -0.42
CA ILE A 45 0.00 -8.17 0.52
C ILE A 45 0.09 -7.47 1.86
N ALA A 46 0.32 -6.17 1.84
CA ALA A 46 0.46 -5.44 3.07
C ALA A 46 -0.84 -5.34 3.83
N LYS A 47 -1.94 -5.17 3.10
CA LYS A 47 -3.19 -5.03 3.73
C LYS A 47 -3.79 -6.33 4.18
N GLU A 48 -3.55 -7.38 3.49
CA GLU A 48 -4.08 -8.63 3.82
C GLU A 48 -3.10 -9.46 4.44
N PRO A 49 -3.03 -9.56 5.69
CA PRO A 49 -2.08 -10.36 6.37
C PRO A 49 -2.49 -11.72 6.09
N ILE A 50 -1.89 -12.57 6.05
CA ILE A 50 -2.18 -13.80 5.77
C ILE A 50 -2.91 -14.46 6.67
N LEU A 51 -3.23 -14.61 7.40
CA LEU A 51 -3.93 -15.16 8.29
C LEU A 51 -4.85 -15.85 8.06
N LEU A 52 -5.18 -16.28 8.14
CA LEU A 52 -6.04 -16.99 7.95
C LEU A 52 -7.06 -16.99 8.69
N GLU A 53 -7.49 -17.08 9.18
CA GLU A 53 -8.45 -17.16 9.86
C GLU A 53 -9.17 -16.35 10.09
N THR A 54 -9.76 -16.10 10.17
CA THR A 54 -10.48 -15.45 10.42
C THR A 54 -11.07 -14.64 10.56
N GLU A 55 -11.63 -14.30 10.69
CA GLU A 55 -12.22 -13.64 10.90
C GLU A 55 -12.55 -12.58 10.91
N LYS A 56 -13.21 -12.14 10.91
CA LYS A 56 -13.57 -11.20 10.84
C LYS A 56 -14.21 -10.47 11.40
N PRO A 57 -14.22 -9.99 11.54
CA PRO A 57 -14.63 -9.18 12.28
C PRO A 57 -15.72 -8.63 12.06
N GLY A 58 -16.14 -8.50 12.11
CA GLY A 58 -17.30 -8.07 12.04
C GLY A 58 -17.79 -6.92 11.72
#